data_efca9b5eb7de957d5e58ce13a8c1c0d4
#
_entry.id   efca9b5eb7de957d5e58ce13a8c1c0d4
#
_cell.length_a   1.000
_cell.length_b   1.000
_cell.length_c   1.000
_cell.angle_alpha   90.00
_cell.angle_beta   90.00
_cell.angle_gamma   90.00
#
_symmetry.space_group_name_H-M   'P 1'
#
loop_
_entity.id
_entity.type
_entity.pdbx_description
1 polymer ?
#
loop_
_entity_poly.entity_id
_entity_poly.type
_entity_poly.pdbx_seq_one_letter_code
_entity_poly.pdbx_strand_id
1 'polypeptide(L)'
;MSNNSLAASNTQLGGKRAWLIWSLAAIAFAYAFLHRVAPGVMVHDLMRDFAISGTMLGTLSALYFYPYFILQIPLGALLDTLGTRYLLSSALFLAAIGSVLFGSAQTIEMAYLGRFLIGVGSSVGFLAALTLAGNWFPSNRFALISGLTMLIAMMGAMLGQGPLAIFISNFGWRVSLWFLSIFGLILGLLVVLIVRNAPGTANNLQRTSKPFKQIIPNLRNASKSLEMWKIAFVAATMSAPMLTLGGLWGTPYLMSAYELGRSEAAFFTSFILFGWAFSAPIFGWLSDFLGRRKVILAGGSGLLTMALGLIALIPNPTILFTII
;
A
#
# COMPACT_ATOMS: atom_id res chain seq x y z
N MET A 1 -45.89 -0.62 16.79
CA MET A 1 -44.72 -1.40 17.27
C MET A 1 -43.52 -1.40 16.29
N SER A 2 -43.24 -0.29 15.59
CA SER A 2 -42.17 -0.30 14.53
C SER A 2 -41.05 0.74 14.71
N ASN A 3 -41.10 1.61 15.71
CA ASN A 3 -40.09 2.67 15.89
C ASN A 3 -38.90 2.28 16.81
N ASN A 4 -39.00 1.19 17.59
CA ASN A 4 -37.92 0.79 18.49
C ASN A 4 -36.84 -0.08 17.82
N SER A 5 -37.12 -0.69 16.69
CA SER A 5 -36.13 -1.51 15.98
C SER A 5 -35.12 -0.69 15.15
N LEU A 6 -35.52 0.48 14.68
CA LEU A 6 -34.68 1.41 13.96
C LEU A 6 -33.71 2.19 14.87
N ALA A 7 -34.13 2.47 16.12
CA ALA A 7 -33.29 3.15 17.11
C ALA A 7 -32.16 2.25 17.66
N ALA A 8 -32.37 0.94 17.76
CA ALA A 8 -31.40 0.00 18.30
C ALA A 8 -30.25 -0.28 17.30
N SER A 9 -30.44 -0.09 15.99
CA SER A 9 -29.40 -0.30 14.98
C SER A 9 -28.41 0.87 14.85
N ASN A 10 -28.81 2.08 15.23
CA ASN A 10 -27.98 3.29 15.08
C ASN A 10 -26.94 3.48 16.20
N THR A 11 -27.05 2.77 17.30
CA THR A 11 -26.17 2.92 18.47
C THR A 11 -24.83 2.20 18.35
N GLN A 12 -24.60 1.39 17.31
CA GLN A 12 -23.37 0.59 17.15
C GLN A 12 -22.38 1.13 16.09
N LEU A 13 -22.78 2.08 15.25
CA LEU A 13 -21.88 2.65 14.24
C LEU A 13 -20.87 3.62 14.88
N GLY A 14 -19.58 3.45 14.55
CA GLY A 14 -18.51 4.33 15.03
C GLY A 14 -18.07 4.12 16.48
N GLY A 15 -18.55 3.06 17.15
CA GLY A 15 -18.16 2.71 18.52
C GLY A 15 -16.75 2.09 18.60
N LYS A 16 -16.26 1.84 19.84
CA LYS A 16 -14.93 1.25 20.09
C LYS A 16 -14.64 -0.01 19.27
N ARG A 17 -15.65 -0.86 19.08
CA ARG A 17 -15.51 -2.09 18.27
C ARG A 17 -15.30 -1.78 16.78
N ALA A 18 -15.96 -0.75 16.24
CA ALA A 18 -15.77 -0.31 14.87
C ALA A 18 -14.32 0.15 14.63
N TRP A 19 -13.78 0.93 15.55
CA TRP A 19 -12.38 1.36 15.51
C TRP A 19 -11.42 0.19 15.56
N LEU A 20 -11.61 -0.78 16.45
CA LEU A 20 -10.76 -1.96 16.56
C LEU A 20 -10.77 -2.79 15.26
N ILE A 21 -11.96 -3.06 14.69
CA ILE A 21 -12.11 -3.84 13.47
C ILE A 21 -11.46 -3.15 12.28
N TRP A 22 -11.71 -1.85 12.13
CA TRP A 22 -11.11 -1.06 11.05
C TRP A 22 -9.59 -0.92 11.22
N SER A 23 -9.09 -0.70 12.45
CA SER A 23 -7.65 -0.57 12.71
C SER A 23 -6.88 -1.82 12.30
N LEU A 24 -7.43 -3.02 12.54
CA LEU A 24 -6.80 -4.26 12.08
C LEU A 24 -6.66 -4.31 10.56
N ALA A 25 -7.66 -3.86 9.81
CA ALA A 25 -7.58 -3.80 8.36
C ALA A 25 -6.64 -2.68 7.87
N ALA A 26 -6.61 -1.54 8.56
CA ALA A 26 -5.67 -0.45 8.26
C ALA A 26 -4.22 -0.88 8.53
N ILE A 27 -3.95 -1.63 9.60
CA ILE A 27 -2.64 -2.23 9.89
C ILE A 27 -2.27 -3.29 8.83
N ALA A 28 -3.23 -4.09 8.36
CA ALA A 28 -3.00 -5.02 7.25
C ALA A 28 -2.62 -4.28 5.96
N PHE A 29 -3.20 -3.13 5.71
CA PHE A 29 -2.82 -2.29 4.59
C PHE A 29 -1.44 -1.62 4.79
N ALA A 30 -1.10 -1.19 6.00
CA ALA A 30 0.25 -0.72 6.35
C ALA A 30 1.30 -1.82 6.15
N TYR A 31 1.00 -3.06 6.53
CA TYR A 31 1.85 -4.22 6.29
C TYR A 31 2.08 -4.47 4.80
N ALA A 32 1.05 -4.30 3.96
CA ALA A 32 1.20 -4.36 2.51
C ALA A 32 2.14 -3.27 1.98
N PHE A 33 2.04 -2.04 2.50
CA PHE A 33 2.92 -0.92 2.12
C PHE A 33 4.36 -1.10 2.60
N LEU A 34 4.56 -1.66 3.78
CA LEU A 34 5.89 -2.06 4.27
C LEU A 34 6.55 -3.04 3.29
N HIS A 35 5.84 -4.12 2.92
CA HIS A 35 6.35 -5.08 1.95
C HIS A 35 6.59 -4.48 0.56
N ARG A 36 5.84 -3.47 0.17
CA ARG A 36 6.00 -2.79 -1.12
C ARG A 36 7.38 -2.18 -1.25
N VAL A 37 7.86 -1.50 -0.20
CA VAL A 37 9.13 -0.75 -0.22
C VAL A 37 10.32 -1.54 0.34
N ALA A 38 10.09 -2.62 1.07
CA ALA A 38 11.12 -3.42 1.72
C ALA A 38 12.31 -3.83 0.81
N PRO A 39 12.12 -4.21 -0.48
CA PRO A 39 13.26 -4.52 -1.35
C PRO A 39 14.24 -3.36 -1.54
N GLY A 40 13.80 -2.11 -1.43
CA GLY A 40 14.65 -0.94 -1.58
C GLY A 40 15.81 -0.90 -0.59
N VAL A 41 15.59 -1.38 0.65
CA VAL A 41 16.64 -1.45 1.68
C VAL A 41 17.40 -2.77 1.68
N MET A 42 17.03 -3.72 0.80
CA MET A 42 17.67 -5.04 0.64
C MET A 42 18.48 -5.16 -0.65
N VAL A 43 18.51 -4.13 -1.51
CA VAL A 43 19.03 -4.18 -2.88
C VAL A 43 20.41 -4.82 -2.94
N HIS A 44 21.37 -4.31 -2.16
CA HIS A 44 22.75 -4.78 -2.17
C HIS A 44 22.88 -6.24 -1.71
N ASP A 45 22.12 -6.63 -0.68
CA ASP A 45 22.14 -8.00 -0.16
C ASP A 45 21.53 -8.97 -1.17
N LEU A 46 20.41 -8.62 -1.81
CA LEU A 46 19.75 -9.46 -2.79
C LEU A 46 20.61 -9.63 -4.06
N MET A 47 21.21 -8.54 -4.55
CA MET A 47 22.09 -8.60 -5.70
C MET A 47 23.35 -9.45 -5.43
N ARG A 48 23.92 -9.33 -4.23
CA ARG A 48 25.09 -10.13 -3.80
C ARG A 48 24.73 -11.61 -3.62
N ASP A 49 23.67 -11.89 -2.85
CA ASP A 49 23.34 -13.26 -2.42
C ASP A 49 22.80 -14.12 -3.56
N PHE A 50 22.10 -13.52 -4.52
CA PHE A 50 21.58 -14.21 -5.71
C PHE A 50 22.46 -14.02 -6.96
N ALA A 51 23.54 -13.24 -6.89
CA ALA A 51 24.40 -12.87 -8.02
C ALA A 51 23.61 -12.33 -9.23
N ILE A 52 22.62 -11.44 -8.99
CA ILE A 52 21.71 -10.92 -10.00
C ILE A 52 22.03 -9.47 -10.38
N SER A 53 21.59 -9.12 -11.61
CA SER A 53 21.65 -7.74 -12.11
C SER A 53 20.51 -6.86 -11.52
N GLY A 54 20.66 -5.53 -11.65
CA GLY A 54 19.61 -4.58 -11.30
C GLY A 54 18.31 -4.81 -12.07
N THR A 55 18.37 -5.32 -13.31
CA THR A 55 17.19 -5.69 -14.11
C THR A 55 16.42 -6.84 -13.47
N MET A 56 17.10 -7.88 -13.02
CA MET A 56 16.47 -9.01 -12.33
C MET A 56 15.87 -8.57 -10.99
N LEU A 57 16.53 -7.67 -10.28
CA LEU A 57 16.00 -7.07 -9.06
C LEU A 57 14.74 -6.22 -9.34
N GLY A 58 14.74 -5.46 -10.43
CA GLY A 58 13.57 -4.74 -10.92
C GLY A 58 12.39 -5.69 -11.18
N THR A 59 12.65 -6.84 -11.80
CA THR A 59 11.65 -7.90 -12.01
C THR A 59 11.12 -8.45 -10.67
N LEU A 60 12.01 -8.70 -9.70
CA LEU A 60 11.61 -9.11 -8.34
C LEU A 60 10.61 -8.11 -7.72
N SER A 61 10.90 -6.83 -7.85
CA SER A 61 10.03 -5.78 -7.33
C SER A 61 8.71 -5.69 -8.10
N ALA A 62 8.74 -5.82 -9.43
CA ALA A 62 7.56 -5.79 -10.28
C ALA A 62 6.59 -6.95 -10.00
N LEU A 63 7.09 -8.12 -9.61
CA LEU A 63 6.27 -9.29 -9.27
C LEU A 63 5.31 -9.05 -8.09
N TYR A 64 5.57 -8.06 -7.24
CA TYR A 64 4.59 -7.61 -6.25
C TYR A 64 3.40 -6.88 -6.90
N PHE A 65 3.65 -6.06 -7.93
CA PHE A 65 2.65 -5.20 -8.52
C PHE A 65 1.77 -5.91 -9.55
N TYR A 66 2.27 -6.91 -10.27
CA TYR A 66 1.48 -7.64 -11.26
C TYR A 66 0.21 -8.27 -10.65
N PRO A 67 0.28 -9.12 -9.62
CA PRO A 67 -0.92 -9.67 -9.00
C PRO A 67 -1.76 -8.59 -8.32
N TYR A 68 -1.13 -7.58 -7.73
CA TYR A 68 -1.82 -6.45 -7.13
C TYR A 68 -2.73 -5.75 -8.16
N PHE A 69 -2.20 -5.46 -9.35
CA PHE A 69 -2.95 -4.81 -10.43
C PHE A 69 -4.07 -5.71 -10.98
N ILE A 70 -3.75 -6.96 -11.29
CA ILE A 70 -4.71 -7.90 -11.91
C ILE A 70 -5.89 -8.19 -10.97
N LEU A 71 -5.62 -8.34 -9.68
CA LEU A 71 -6.63 -8.71 -8.68
C LEU A 71 -7.52 -7.56 -8.24
N GLN A 72 -7.18 -6.27 -8.46
CA GLN A 72 -8.00 -5.14 -8.01
C GLN A 72 -9.45 -5.22 -8.50
N ILE A 73 -9.65 -5.71 -9.71
CA ILE A 73 -10.99 -5.80 -10.32
C ILE A 73 -11.81 -6.94 -9.71
N PRO A 74 -11.32 -8.20 -9.64
CA PRO A 74 -12.08 -9.31 -9.07
C PRO A 74 -12.23 -9.21 -7.54
N LEU A 75 -11.34 -8.50 -6.84
CA LEU A 75 -11.37 -8.39 -5.38
C LEU A 75 -12.65 -7.73 -4.85
N GLY A 76 -13.21 -6.75 -5.55
CA GLY A 76 -14.51 -6.17 -5.17
C GLY A 76 -15.60 -7.23 -5.08
N ALA A 77 -15.72 -8.06 -6.12
CA ALA A 77 -16.71 -9.15 -6.15
C ALA A 77 -16.40 -10.26 -5.12
N LEU A 78 -15.11 -10.55 -4.88
CA LEU A 78 -14.70 -11.52 -3.86
C LEU A 78 -15.02 -11.03 -2.44
N LEU A 79 -14.85 -9.75 -2.15
CA LEU A 79 -15.24 -9.15 -0.87
C LEU A 79 -16.74 -9.26 -0.63
N ASP A 80 -17.55 -9.06 -1.67
CA ASP A 80 -19.01 -9.19 -1.60
C ASP A 80 -19.47 -10.63 -1.37
N THR A 81 -18.72 -11.61 -1.89
CA THR A 81 -19.10 -13.03 -1.83
C THR A 81 -18.53 -13.74 -0.61
N LEU A 82 -17.23 -13.62 -0.37
CA LEU A 82 -16.52 -14.31 0.73
C LEU A 82 -16.58 -13.52 2.04
N GLY A 83 -16.81 -12.20 1.94
CA GLY A 83 -16.76 -11.27 3.06
C GLY A 83 -15.33 -10.87 3.44
N THR A 84 -15.22 -9.68 4.01
CA THR A 84 -13.93 -9.04 4.32
C THR A 84 -13.10 -9.85 5.30
N ARG A 85 -13.72 -10.47 6.32
CA ARG A 85 -13.03 -11.24 7.35
C ARG A 85 -12.19 -12.36 6.76
N TYR A 86 -12.80 -13.24 5.97
CA TYR A 86 -12.11 -14.43 5.44
C TYR A 86 -11.14 -14.05 4.31
N LEU A 87 -11.53 -13.11 3.45
CA LEU A 87 -10.66 -12.70 2.35
C LEU A 87 -9.41 -11.97 2.84
N LEU A 88 -9.53 -11.07 3.83
CA LEU A 88 -8.39 -10.35 4.38
C LEU A 88 -7.45 -11.28 5.17
N SER A 89 -8.01 -12.21 5.96
CA SER A 89 -7.18 -13.15 6.73
C SER A 89 -6.45 -14.13 5.82
N SER A 90 -7.10 -14.71 4.80
CA SER A 90 -6.45 -15.60 3.83
C SER A 90 -5.34 -14.87 3.05
N ALA A 91 -5.57 -13.61 2.71
CA ALA A 91 -4.58 -12.75 2.07
C ALA A 91 -3.35 -12.51 2.96
N LEU A 92 -3.54 -12.25 4.26
CA LEU A 92 -2.45 -12.09 5.22
C LEU A 92 -1.66 -13.38 5.41
N PHE A 93 -2.33 -14.53 5.50
CA PHE A 93 -1.65 -15.84 5.57
C PHE A 93 -0.85 -16.11 4.31
N LEU A 94 -1.40 -15.78 3.13
CA LEU A 94 -0.68 -15.94 1.87
C LEU A 94 0.54 -15.03 1.77
N ALA A 95 0.43 -13.77 2.23
CA ALA A 95 1.57 -12.85 2.30
C ALA A 95 2.64 -13.34 3.28
N ALA A 96 2.22 -13.90 4.42
CA ALA A 96 3.14 -14.49 5.40
C ALA A 96 3.89 -15.71 4.82
N ILE A 97 3.19 -16.62 4.14
CA ILE A 97 3.79 -17.76 3.43
C ILE A 97 4.78 -17.25 2.37
N GLY A 98 4.38 -16.24 1.59
CA GLY A 98 5.26 -15.59 0.62
C GLY A 98 6.51 -14.99 1.26
N SER A 99 6.39 -14.41 2.46
CA SER A 99 7.52 -13.85 3.22
C SER A 99 8.49 -14.92 3.72
N VAL A 100 7.96 -16.06 4.23
CA VAL A 100 8.81 -17.23 4.56
C VAL A 100 9.55 -17.73 3.33
N LEU A 101 8.81 -17.92 2.24
CA LEU A 101 9.38 -18.44 1.00
C LEU A 101 10.47 -17.52 0.46
N PHE A 102 10.25 -16.20 0.48
CA PHE A 102 11.25 -15.23 0.07
C PHE A 102 12.45 -15.22 1.03
N GLY A 103 12.24 -15.20 2.35
CA GLY A 103 13.31 -15.19 3.35
C GLY A 103 14.16 -16.47 3.36
N SER A 104 13.58 -17.61 2.92
CA SER A 104 14.25 -18.90 2.83
C SER A 104 14.81 -19.18 1.43
N ALA A 105 14.64 -18.24 0.47
CA ALA A 105 15.05 -18.45 -0.91
C ALA A 105 16.56 -18.64 -1.06
N GLN A 106 16.94 -19.70 -1.76
CA GLN A 106 18.32 -19.98 -2.17
C GLN A 106 18.55 -19.66 -3.65
N THR A 107 17.47 -19.60 -4.44
CA THR A 107 17.49 -19.22 -5.86
C THR A 107 16.57 -18.01 -6.10
N ILE A 108 16.82 -17.28 -7.18
CA ILE A 108 16.04 -16.10 -7.52
C ILE A 108 14.59 -16.46 -7.88
N GLU A 109 14.36 -17.63 -8.48
CA GLU A 109 13.03 -18.12 -8.85
C GLU A 109 12.16 -18.33 -7.61
N MET A 110 12.73 -18.89 -6.54
CA MET A 110 12.05 -19.04 -5.26
C MET A 110 11.72 -17.68 -4.64
N ALA A 111 12.65 -16.73 -4.73
CA ALA A 111 12.42 -15.34 -4.29
C ALA A 111 11.30 -14.67 -5.11
N TYR A 112 11.26 -14.89 -6.43
CA TYR A 112 10.21 -14.41 -7.33
C TYR A 112 8.84 -14.94 -6.92
N LEU A 113 8.73 -16.25 -6.64
CA LEU A 113 7.48 -16.85 -6.19
C LEU A 113 7.05 -16.28 -4.84
N GLY A 114 7.97 -16.17 -3.88
CA GLY A 114 7.69 -15.55 -2.59
C GLY A 114 7.17 -14.12 -2.75
N ARG A 115 7.81 -13.32 -3.59
CA ARG A 115 7.43 -11.94 -3.87
C ARG A 115 6.05 -11.82 -4.55
N PHE A 116 5.76 -12.72 -5.50
CA PHE A 116 4.45 -12.81 -6.14
C PHE A 116 3.34 -13.10 -5.11
N LEU A 117 3.53 -14.08 -4.23
CA LEU A 117 2.57 -14.42 -3.17
C LEU A 117 2.34 -13.27 -2.19
N ILE A 118 3.40 -12.54 -1.81
CA ILE A 118 3.28 -11.31 -1.02
C ILE A 118 2.41 -10.29 -1.76
N GLY A 119 2.60 -10.11 -3.06
CA GLY A 119 1.80 -9.21 -3.89
C GLY A 119 0.31 -9.59 -3.94
N VAL A 120 0.01 -10.89 -4.14
CA VAL A 120 -1.37 -11.42 -4.06
C VAL A 120 -1.99 -11.11 -2.69
N GLY A 121 -1.31 -11.44 -1.61
CA GLY A 121 -1.80 -11.20 -0.26
C GLY A 121 -1.96 -9.72 0.07
N SER A 122 -1.08 -8.87 -0.45
CA SER A 122 -1.12 -7.42 -0.22
C SER A 122 -2.26 -6.71 -0.95
N SER A 123 -2.82 -7.28 -2.02
CA SER A 123 -3.81 -6.65 -2.89
C SER A 123 -5.16 -6.37 -2.20
N VAL A 124 -5.49 -7.11 -1.14
CA VAL A 124 -6.79 -7.06 -0.45
C VAL A 124 -6.89 -5.90 0.54
N GLY A 125 -5.78 -5.47 1.14
CA GLY A 125 -5.76 -4.60 2.32
C GLY A 125 -6.55 -3.30 2.18
N PHE A 126 -6.38 -2.58 1.07
CA PHE A 126 -7.05 -1.30 0.83
C PHE A 126 -8.57 -1.45 0.72
N LEU A 127 -9.01 -2.34 -0.16
CA LEU A 127 -10.45 -2.57 -0.38
C LEU A 127 -11.12 -3.10 0.89
N ALA A 128 -10.45 -3.98 1.64
CA ALA A 128 -10.94 -4.50 2.92
C ALA A 128 -11.12 -3.38 3.96
N ALA A 129 -10.14 -2.49 4.10
CA ALA A 129 -10.22 -1.36 5.05
C ALA A 129 -11.36 -0.40 4.69
N LEU A 130 -11.53 -0.07 3.39
CA LEU A 130 -12.64 0.79 2.95
C LEU A 130 -14.01 0.11 3.08
N THR A 131 -14.11 -1.19 2.80
CA THR A 131 -15.35 -1.95 2.98
C THR A 131 -15.77 -1.97 4.45
N LEU A 132 -14.83 -2.21 5.36
CA LEU A 132 -15.11 -2.16 6.80
C LEU A 132 -15.43 -0.74 7.27
N ALA A 133 -14.76 0.28 6.73
CA ALA A 133 -15.08 1.67 7.02
C ALA A 133 -16.54 2.00 6.63
N GLY A 134 -16.98 1.60 5.43
CA GLY A 134 -18.36 1.80 4.97
C GLY A 134 -19.40 1.03 5.77
N ASN A 135 -19.05 -0.16 6.29
CA ASN A 135 -19.98 -1.01 7.05
C ASN A 135 -20.08 -0.64 8.54
N TRP A 136 -19.03 -0.11 9.14
CA TRP A 136 -18.90 0.11 10.58
C TRP A 136 -19.00 1.57 11.01
N PHE A 137 -18.85 2.52 10.08
CA PHE A 137 -18.90 3.94 10.37
C PHE A 137 -20.05 4.63 9.63
N PRO A 138 -20.61 5.71 10.17
CA PRO A 138 -21.62 6.50 9.47
C PRO A 138 -21.00 7.17 8.24
N SER A 139 -21.82 7.36 7.19
CA SER A 139 -21.37 7.87 5.88
C SER A 139 -20.68 9.23 5.94
N ASN A 140 -21.04 10.10 6.89
CA ASN A 140 -20.41 11.40 7.10
C ASN A 140 -18.97 11.32 7.64
N ARG A 141 -18.53 10.16 8.15
CA ARG A 141 -17.15 9.91 8.61
C ARG A 141 -16.32 9.13 7.61
N PHE A 142 -16.92 8.65 6.52
CA PHE A 142 -16.22 7.77 5.57
C PHE A 142 -14.98 8.42 4.95
N ALA A 143 -15.04 9.70 4.59
CA ALA A 143 -13.89 10.43 4.03
C ALA A 143 -12.73 10.52 5.03
N LEU A 144 -13.03 10.84 6.31
CA LEU A 144 -12.03 10.88 7.38
C LEU A 144 -11.35 9.52 7.56
N ILE A 145 -12.15 8.44 7.67
CA ILE A 145 -11.65 7.08 7.89
C ILE A 145 -10.82 6.60 6.69
N SER A 146 -11.22 6.95 5.47
CA SER A 146 -10.43 6.68 4.26
C SER A 146 -9.09 7.41 4.26
N GLY A 147 -9.07 8.68 4.68
CA GLY A 147 -7.84 9.45 4.84
C GLY A 147 -6.90 8.85 5.90
N LEU A 148 -7.45 8.46 7.06
CA LEU A 148 -6.69 7.78 8.10
C LEU A 148 -6.14 6.42 7.63
N THR A 149 -6.88 5.69 6.79
CA THR A 149 -6.40 4.44 6.19
C THR A 149 -5.14 4.68 5.36
N MET A 150 -5.12 5.74 4.55
CA MET A 150 -3.95 6.12 3.75
C MET A 150 -2.78 6.57 4.63
N LEU A 151 -3.04 7.36 5.66
CA LEU A 151 -2.01 7.80 6.61
C LEU A 151 -1.33 6.58 7.26
N ILE A 152 -2.08 5.61 7.76
CA ILE A 152 -1.55 4.39 8.38
C ILE A 152 -0.76 3.57 7.36
N ALA A 153 -1.22 3.50 6.09
CA ALA A 153 -0.48 2.82 5.04
C ALA A 153 0.89 3.47 4.78
N MET A 154 0.96 4.81 4.74
CA MET A 154 2.23 5.54 4.58
C MET A 154 3.17 5.32 5.77
N MET A 155 2.65 5.28 7.00
CA MET A 155 3.45 4.89 8.17
C MET A 155 4.04 3.48 7.99
N GLY A 156 3.28 2.53 7.43
CA GLY A 156 3.79 1.20 7.07
C GLY A 156 4.94 1.26 6.06
N ALA A 157 4.84 2.09 5.03
CA ALA A 157 5.93 2.30 4.08
C ALA A 157 7.17 2.91 4.75
N MET A 158 7.00 3.90 5.63
CA MET A 158 8.12 4.50 6.39
C MET A 158 8.80 3.48 7.30
N LEU A 159 8.05 2.58 7.96
CA LEU A 159 8.60 1.47 8.74
C LEU A 159 9.40 0.50 7.85
N GLY A 160 9.01 0.35 6.59
CA GLY A 160 9.71 -0.46 5.58
C GLY A 160 10.99 0.18 5.03
N GLN A 161 11.33 1.40 5.43
CA GLN A 161 12.57 2.10 5.06
C GLN A 161 13.53 2.14 6.25
N GLY A 162 13.65 3.26 6.97
CA GLY A 162 14.62 3.46 8.03
C GLY A 162 14.62 2.36 9.11
N PRO A 163 13.49 2.09 9.80
CA PRO A 163 13.45 1.07 10.83
C PRO A 163 13.79 -0.33 10.32
N LEU A 164 13.30 -0.71 9.14
CA LEU A 164 13.62 -2.00 8.54
C LEU A 164 15.10 -2.08 8.12
N ALA A 165 15.68 -0.98 7.61
CA ALA A 165 17.10 -0.94 7.27
C ALA A 165 18.00 -1.17 8.49
N ILE A 166 17.66 -0.57 9.65
CA ILE A 166 18.34 -0.82 10.93
C ILE A 166 18.22 -2.30 11.33
N PHE A 167 17.01 -2.86 11.23
CA PHE A 167 16.78 -4.27 11.57
C PHE A 167 17.60 -5.21 10.66
N ILE A 168 17.64 -4.94 9.34
CA ILE A 168 18.42 -5.71 8.36
C ILE A 168 19.92 -5.62 8.65
N SER A 169 20.43 -4.43 9.04
CA SER A 169 21.85 -4.26 9.36
C SER A 169 22.29 -5.09 10.58
N ASN A 170 21.38 -5.35 11.52
CA ASN A 170 21.68 -6.12 12.72
C ASN A 170 21.43 -7.63 12.56
N PHE A 171 20.39 -8.03 11.84
CA PHE A 171 19.92 -9.42 11.80
C PHE A 171 19.93 -10.03 10.38
N GLY A 172 20.19 -9.22 9.36
CA GLY A 172 20.13 -9.65 7.96
C GLY A 172 18.71 -9.64 7.37
N TRP A 173 18.63 -9.62 6.05
CA TRP A 173 17.37 -9.51 5.31
C TRP A 173 16.48 -10.77 5.41
N ARG A 174 17.07 -11.96 5.52
CA ARG A 174 16.32 -13.22 5.66
C ARG A 174 15.54 -13.28 6.97
N VAL A 175 16.21 -12.97 8.08
CA VAL A 175 15.58 -12.93 9.41
C VAL A 175 14.51 -11.85 9.45
N SER A 176 14.73 -10.72 8.80
CA SER A 176 13.74 -9.63 8.70
C SER A 176 12.45 -10.10 8.01
N LEU A 177 12.55 -10.88 6.94
CA LEU A 177 11.37 -11.44 6.25
C LEU A 177 10.65 -12.49 7.09
N TRP A 178 11.36 -13.32 7.85
CA TRP A 178 10.74 -14.26 8.78
C TRP A 178 10.00 -13.54 9.90
N PHE A 179 10.59 -12.46 10.44
CA PHE A 179 9.91 -11.63 11.43
C PHE A 179 8.63 -10.99 10.87
N LEU A 180 8.69 -10.46 9.66
CA LEU A 180 7.51 -9.94 8.95
C LEU A 180 6.46 -11.02 8.69
N SER A 181 6.89 -12.25 8.40
CA SER A 181 5.97 -13.38 8.26
C SER A 181 5.23 -13.69 9.55
N ILE A 182 5.94 -13.77 10.68
CA ILE A 182 5.33 -14.01 12.00
C ILE A 182 4.32 -12.90 12.31
N PHE A 183 4.68 -11.64 12.05
CA PHE A 183 3.76 -10.52 12.22
C PHE A 183 2.51 -10.67 11.35
N GLY A 184 2.66 -11.06 10.07
CA GLY A 184 1.56 -11.32 9.15
C GLY A 184 0.64 -12.46 9.62
N LEU A 185 1.21 -13.55 10.15
CA LEU A 185 0.44 -14.66 10.71
C LEU A 185 -0.38 -14.23 11.94
N ILE A 186 0.24 -13.51 12.87
CA ILE A 186 -0.44 -12.98 14.06
C ILE A 186 -1.58 -12.04 13.64
N LEU A 187 -1.31 -11.13 12.72
CA LEU A 187 -2.31 -10.19 12.23
C LEU A 187 -3.46 -10.92 11.52
N GLY A 188 -3.16 -11.93 10.69
CA GLY A 188 -4.15 -12.79 10.04
C GLY A 188 -5.04 -13.51 11.05
N LEU A 189 -4.46 -14.04 12.12
CA LEU A 189 -5.18 -14.67 13.21
C LEU A 189 -6.09 -13.68 13.95
N LEU A 190 -5.58 -12.49 14.28
CA LEU A 190 -6.38 -11.43 14.91
C LEU A 190 -7.57 -11.02 14.02
N VAL A 191 -7.35 -10.91 12.69
CA VAL A 191 -8.43 -10.63 11.74
C VAL A 191 -9.48 -11.75 11.76
N VAL A 192 -9.08 -13.03 11.76
CA VAL A 192 -10.03 -14.15 11.87
C VAL A 192 -10.83 -14.10 13.17
N LEU A 193 -10.21 -13.78 14.26
CA LEU A 193 -10.86 -13.85 15.58
C LEU A 193 -11.76 -12.64 15.85
N ILE A 194 -11.31 -11.44 15.48
CA ILE A 194 -11.92 -10.18 15.93
C ILE A 194 -12.81 -9.55 14.84
N VAL A 195 -12.38 -9.58 13.57
CA VAL A 195 -13.10 -8.88 12.50
C VAL A 195 -14.46 -9.52 12.24
N ARG A 196 -15.47 -8.67 12.08
CA ARG A 196 -16.82 -9.00 11.61
C ARG A 196 -17.14 -8.10 10.42
N ASN A 197 -17.84 -8.63 9.43
CA ASN A 197 -18.11 -7.91 8.18
C ASN A 197 -19.02 -6.69 8.38
N ALA A 198 -19.98 -6.79 9.30
CA ALA A 198 -20.92 -5.71 9.62
C ALA A 198 -21.39 -5.79 11.09
N PRO A 199 -21.93 -4.71 11.68
CA PRO A 199 -22.54 -4.74 13.01
C PRO A 199 -23.90 -5.47 13.00
N GLY A 200 -24.17 -6.26 14.05
CA GLY A 200 -25.43 -6.97 14.24
C GLY A 200 -25.61 -8.23 13.39
N THR A 201 -26.82 -8.79 13.41
CA THR A 201 -27.23 -9.98 12.65
C THR A 201 -27.54 -9.67 11.18
N ALA A 202 -27.15 -8.52 10.67
CA ALA A 202 -27.33 -8.13 9.26
C ALA A 202 -26.43 -8.98 8.32
N ASN A 203 -26.53 -10.31 8.45
CA ASN A 203 -26.06 -11.25 7.41
C ASN A 203 -26.89 -11.11 6.10
N ASN A 204 -27.92 -10.28 6.14
CA ASN A 204 -28.73 -9.87 5.00
C ASN A 204 -28.31 -8.47 4.50
N LEU A 205 -27.01 -8.19 4.40
CA LEU A 205 -26.60 -7.23 3.39
C LEU A 205 -27.20 -7.77 2.09
N GLN A 206 -28.16 -7.03 1.55
CA GLN A 206 -28.60 -7.23 0.17
C GLN A 206 -27.31 -7.17 -0.65
N ARG A 207 -26.77 -8.37 -0.91
CA ARG A 207 -25.67 -8.60 -1.80
C ARG A 207 -26.18 -8.18 -3.16
N THR A 208 -26.14 -6.90 -3.47
CA THR A 208 -26.16 -6.42 -4.84
C THR A 208 -24.81 -6.83 -5.44
N SER A 209 -24.58 -8.13 -5.50
CA SER A 209 -23.51 -8.69 -6.31
C SER A 209 -23.82 -8.26 -7.73
N LYS A 210 -23.19 -7.14 -8.14
CA LYS A 210 -23.17 -6.83 -9.57
C LYS A 210 -22.60 -8.08 -10.23
N PRO A 211 -23.36 -8.76 -11.09
CA PRO A 211 -22.95 -10.05 -11.59
C PRO A 211 -21.57 -9.88 -12.23
N PHE A 212 -20.64 -10.79 -11.93
CA PHE A 212 -19.27 -10.83 -12.51
C PHE A 212 -19.30 -10.58 -14.03
N LYS A 213 -20.41 -10.98 -14.69
CA LYS A 213 -20.67 -10.73 -16.11
C LYS A 213 -20.69 -9.25 -16.53
N GLN A 214 -20.92 -8.30 -15.62
CA GLN A 214 -20.95 -6.87 -15.94
C GLN A 214 -19.59 -6.19 -15.81
N ILE A 215 -18.61 -6.81 -15.16
CA ILE A 215 -17.27 -6.24 -14.96
C ILE A 215 -16.56 -6.07 -16.30
N ILE A 216 -16.54 -7.10 -17.15
CA ILE A 216 -15.85 -7.09 -18.43
C ILE A 216 -16.43 -6.05 -19.41
N PRO A 217 -17.77 -5.98 -19.63
CA PRO A 217 -18.36 -4.92 -20.44
C PRO A 217 -18.07 -3.51 -19.94
N ASN A 218 -18.12 -3.27 -18.61
CA ASN A 218 -17.83 -1.97 -18.02
C ASN A 218 -16.35 -1.56 -18.22
N LEU A 219 -15.42 -2.50 -18.06
CA LEU A 219 -14.00 -2.28 -18.35
C LEU A 219 -13.77 -1.96 -19.83
N ARG A 220 -14.40 -2.71 -20.73
CA ARG A 220 -14.31 -2.48 -22.17
C ARG A 220 -14.84 -1.09 -22.55
N ASN A 221 -15.92 -0.64 -21.92
CA ASN A 221 -16.46 0.70 -22.15
C ASN A 221 -15.54 1.80 -21.57
N ALA A 222 -15.00 1.59 -20.36
CA ALA A 222 -14.04 2.51 -19.75
C ALA A 222 -12.75 2.63 -20.58
N SER A 223 -12.23 1.50 -21.10
CA SER A 223 -11.00 1.50 -21.91
C SER A 223 -11.13 2.23 -23.27
N LYS A 224 -12.35 2.48 -23.73
CA LYS A 224 -12.61 3.27 -24.94
C LYS A 224 -12.60 4.78 -24.69
N SER A 225 -12.64 5.21 -23.44
CA SER A 225 -12.68 6.64 -23.09
C SER A 225 -11.27 7.25 -23.09
N LEU A 226 -11.02 8.21 -23.98
CA LEU A 226 -9.76 8.95 -24.02
C LEU A 226 -9.50 9.73 -22.70
N GLU A 227 -10.55 10.21 -22.05
CA GLU A 227 -10.44 10.90 -20.76
C GLU A 227 -9.94 9.96 -19.65
N MET A 228 -10.38 8.71 -19.65
CA MET A 228 -9.86 7.70 -18.72
C MET A 228 -8.36 7.45 -18.91
N TRP A 229 -7.88 7.39 -20.16
CA TRP A 229 -6.47 7.23 -20.46
C TRP A 229 -5.64 8.44 -20.04
N LYS A 230 -6.13 9.66 -20.25
CA LYS A 230 -5.46 10.89 -19.77
C LYS A 230 -5.32 10.89 -18.24
N ILE A 231 -6.40 10.54 -17.52
CA ILE A 231 -6.37 10.45 -16.06
C ILE A 231 -5.41 9.35 -15.60
N ALA A 232 -5.45 8.17 -16.23
CA ALA A 232 -4.55 7.06 -15.92
C ALA A 232 -3.08 7.44 -16.16
N PHE A 233 -2.78 8.13 -17.26
CA PHE A 233 -1.42 8.61 -17.57
C PHE A 233 -0.90 9.60 -16.52
N VAL A 234 -1.72 10.61 -16.16
CA VAL A 234 -1.35 11.59 -15.12
C VAL A 234 -1.14 10.88 -13.77
N ALA A 235 -2.03 9.97 -13.39
CA ALA A 235 -1.90 9.22 -12.15
C ALA A 235 -0.63 8.34 -12.14
N ALA A 236 -0.31 7.69 -13.26
CA ALA A 236 0.89 6.88 -13.40
C ALA A 236 2.18 7.73 -13.29
N THR A 237 2.25 8.84 -14.02
CA THR A 237 3.43 9.72 -14.01
C THR A 237 3.66 10.38 -12.65
N MET A 238 2.59 10.73 -11.93
CA MET A 238 2.69 11.30 -10.59
C MET A 238 3.11 10.25 -9.53
N SER A 239 2.70 8.98 -9.72
CA SER A 239 3.01 7.91 -8.77
C SER A 239 4.36 7.24 -9.03
N ALA A 240 4.87 7.29 -10.27
CA ALA A 240 6.09 6.59 -10.69
C ALA A 240 7.33 7.00 -9.87
N PRO A 241 7.62 8.29 -9.61
CA PRO A 241 8.79 8.67 -8.81
C PRO A 241 8.73 8.15 -7.37
N MET A 242 7.55 8.18 -6.74
CA MET A 242 7.37 7.62 -5.41
C MET A 242 7.64 6.12 -5.38
N LEU A 243 7.18 5.38 -6.39
CA LEU A 243 7.38 3.93 -6.45
C LEU A 243 8.82 3.56 -6.81
N THR A 244 9.46 4.31 -7.72
CA THR A 244 10.83 4.06 -8.15
C THR A 244 11.86 4.52 -7.11
N LEU A 245 11.83 5.78 -6.71
CA LEU A 245 12.80 6.31 -5.75
C LEU A 245 12.42 5.95 -4.32
N GLY A 246 11.20 6.25 -3.89
CA GLY A 246 10.74 5.94 -2.55
C GLY A 246 10.58 4.45 -2.27
N GLY A 247 10.32 3.63 -3.30
CA GLY A 247 10.04 2.20 -3.15
C GLY A 247 11.22 1.26 -3.39
N LEU A 248 12.16 1.59 -4.29
CA LEU A 248 13.23 0.66 -4.67
C LEU A 248 14.61 1.31 -4.78
N TRP A 249 14.76 2.33 -5.64
CA TRP A 249 16.06 2.81 -6.04
C TRP A 249 16.62 3.98 -5.24
N GLY A 250 15.82 4.66 -4.41
CA GLY A 250 16.26 5.83 -3.64
C GLY A 250 17.38 5.49 -2.66
N THR A 251 17.19 4.46 -1.83
CA THR A 251 18.21 4.02 -0.87
C THR A 251 19.52 3.60 -1.56
N PRO A 252 19.51 2.69 -2.56
CA PRO A 252 20.74 2.35 -3.30
C PRO A 252 21.41 3.52 -4.00
N TYR A 253 20.61 4.43 -4.56
CA TYR A 253 21.12 5.65 -5.21
C TYR A 253 21.88 6.53 -4.23
N LEU A 254 21.30 6.82 -3.05
CA LEU A 254 21.92 7.63 -2.02
C LEU A 254 23.19 6.95 -1.46
N MET A 255 23.19 5.62 -1.32
CA MET A 255 24.36 4.87 -0.89
C MET A 255 25.51 4.96 -1.92
N SER A 256 25.22 4.83 -3.22
CA SER A 256 26.24 4.83 -4.26
C SER A 256 26.70 6.21 -4.70
N ALA A 257 25.80 7.20 -4.73
CA ALA A 257 26.11 8.55 -5.19
C ALA A 257 26.73 9.43 -4.09
N TYR A 258 26.38 9.14 -2.82
CA TYR A 258 26.76 9.98 -1.70
C TYR A 258 27.49 9.23 -0.58
N GLU A 259 27.85 7.96 -0.80
CA GLU A 259 28.57 7.11 0.15
C GLU A 259 27.91 7.00 1.54
N LEU A 260 26.59 7.20 1.61
CA LEU A 260 25.83 7.13 2.86
C LEU A 260 25.72 5.69 3.36
N GLY A 261 25.65 5.53 4.69
CA GLY A 261 25.29 4.26 5.31
C GLY A 261 23.86 3.85 4.95
N ARG A 262 23.55 2.53 4.94
CA ARG A 262 22.22 1.99 4.60
C ARG A 262 21.10 2.66 5.40
N SER A 263 21.25 2.73 6.71
CA SER A 263 20.22 3.29 7.60
C SER A 263 19.99 4.77 7.35
N GLU A 264 21.04 5.52 7.10
CA GLU A 264 20.99 6.95 6.79
C GLU A 264 20.34 7.19 5.41
N ALA A 265 20.76 6.49 4.39
CA ALA A 265 20.16 6.55 3.06
C ALA A 265 18.66 6.18 3.08
N ALA A 266 18.29 5.14 3.83
CA ALA A 266 16.90 4.72 3.99
C ALA A 266 16.07 5.76 4.77
N PHE A 267 16.67 6.42 5.77
CA PHE A 267 16.03 7.52 6.50
C PHE A 267 15.73 8.69 5.56
N PHE A 268 16.68 9.13 4.74
CA PHE A 268 16.44 10.19 3.75
C PHE A 268 15.40 9.77 2.69
N THR A 269 15.44 8.52 2.22
CA THR A 269 14.44 8.00 1.29
C THR A 269 13.02 8.04 1.90
N SER A 270 12.90 7.90 3.22
CA SER A 270 11.60 7.98 3.92
C SER A 270 10.94 9.35 3.77
N PHE A 271 11.68 10.45 3.57
CA PHE A 271 11.11 11.78 3.36
C PHE A 271 10.29 11.87 2.07
N ILE A 272 10.61 11.07 1.04
CA ILE A 272 9.79 10.98 -0.18
C ILE A 272 8.40 10.45 0.17
N LEU A 273 8.34 9.41 1.01
CA LEU A 273 7.08 8.80 1.47
C LEU A 273 6.31 9.73 2.40
N PHE A 274 7.03 10.43 3.28
CA PHE A 274 6.48 11.44 4.18
C PHE A 274 5.85 12.60 3.39
N GLY A 275 6.62 13.17 2.45
CA GLY A 275 6.14 14.23 1.56
C GLY A 275 4.87 13.80 0.81
N TRP A 276 4.85 12.57 0.30
CA TRP A 276 3.68 12.02 -0.40
C TRP A 276 2.46 11.87 0.52
N ALA A 277 2.66 11.41 1.76
CA ALA A 277 1.60 11.27 2.75
C ALA A 277 0.93 12.59 3.11
N PHE A 278 1.71 13.65 3.28
CA PHE A 278 1.21 14.97 3.66
C PHE A 278 0.74 15.82 2.49
N SER A 279 1.33 15.65 1.31
CA SER A 279 0.92 16.40 0.12
C SER A 279 -0.53 16.09 -0.29
N ALA A 280 -0.98 14.86 -0.16
CA ALA A 280 -2.32 14.45 -0.57
C ALA A 280 -3.45 15.26 0.10
N PRO A 281 -3.52 15.39 1.45
CA PRO A 281 -4.53 16.24 2.09
C PRO A 281 -4.32 17.73 1.80
N ILE A 282 -3.08 18.22 1.70
CA ILE A 282 -2.77 19.64 1.42
C ILE A 282 -3.25 20.01 0.02
N PHE A 283 -2.85 19.26 -1.00
CA PHE A 283 -3.27 19.51 -2.39
C PHE A 283 -4.77 19.23 -2.59
N GLY A 284 -5.36 18.29 -1.86
CA GLY A 284 -6.80 18.06 -1.83
C GLY A 284 -7.55 19.29 -1.33
N TRP A 285 -7.18 19.80 -0.16
CA TRP A 285 -7.75 21.01 0.43
C TRP A 285 -7.57 22.24 -0.48
N LEU A 286 -6.36 22.44 -0.99
CA LEU A 286 -6.05 23.56 -1.91
C LEU A 286 -6.87 23.48 -3.20
N SER A 287 -7.08 22.27 -3.73
CA SER A 287 -7.91 22.03 -4.91
C SER A 287 -9.37 22.39 -4.69
N ASP A 288 -9.91 22.03 -3.52
CA ASP A 288 -11.28 22.36 -3.16
C ASP A 288 -11.43 23.87 -2.88
N PHE A 289 -10.46 24.48 -2.22
CA PHE A 289 -10.44 25.92 -1.94
C PHE A 289 -10.37 26.78 -3.22
N LEU A 290 -9.51 26.42 -4.16
CA LEU A 290 -9.34 27.16 -5.42
C LEU A 290 -10.38 26.79 -6.49
N GLY A 291 -11.09 25.67 -6.35
CA GLY A 291 -12.05 25.14 -7.34
C GLY A 291 -11.43 24.83 -8.72
N ARG A 292 -10.09 24.76 -8.80
CA ARG A 292 -9.33 24.62 -10.06
C ARG A 292 -8.42 23.41 -10.06
N ARG A 293 -8.99 22.20 -10.14
CA ARG A 293 -8.26 20.93 -10.08
C ARG A 293 -7.09 20.81 -11.08
N LYS A 294 -7.29 21.33 -12.32
CA LYS A 294 -6.25 21.27 -13.36
C LYS A 294 -5.01 22.10 -13.03
N VAL A 295 -5.20 23.27 -12.41
CA VAL A 295 -4.10 24.16 -12.01
C VAL A 295 -3.26 23.50 -10.91
N ILE A 296 -3.92 22.89 -9.93
CA ILE A 296 -3.24 22.19 -8.83
C ILE A 296 -2.45 20.99 -9.34
N LEU A 297 -3.03 20.19 -10.24
CA LEU A 297 -2.31 19.07 -10.87
C LEU A 297 -1.09 19.55 -11.67
N ALA A 298 -1.23 20.60 -12.48
CA ALA A 298 -0.12 21.15 -13.25
C ALA A 298 0.98 21.73 -12.35
N GLY A 299 0.61 22.45 -11.28
CA GLY A 299 1.55 22.99 -10.29
C GLY A 299 2.30 21.88 -9.55
N GLY A 300 1.58 20.85 -9.07
CA GLY A 300 2.19 19.68 -8.43
C GLY A 300 3.13 18.90 -9.35
N SER A 301 2.74 18.71 -10.62
CA SER A 301 3.61 18.09 -11.62
C SER A 301 4.87 18.91 -11.89
N GLY A 302 4.74 20.25 -11.97
CA GLY A 302 5.87 21.16 -12.15
C GLY A 302 6.85 21.11 -10.99
N LEU A 303 6.34 21.15 -9.75
CA LEU A 303 7.17 21.00 -8.53
C LEU A 303 7.89 19.65 -8.49
N LEU A 304 7.20 18.56 -8.82
CA LEU A 304 7.81 17.23 -8.88
C LEU A 304 8.92 17.17 -9.94
N THR A 305 8.68 17.72 -11.14
CA THR A 305 9.68 17.76 -12.21
C THR A 305 10.90 18.58 -11.80
N MET A 306 10.69 19.72 -11.16
CA MET A 306 11.77 20.56 -10.63
C MET A 306 12.58 19.83 -9.56
N ALA A 307 11.92 19.17 -8.59
CA ALA A 307 12.59 18.40 -7.56
C ALA A 307 13.44 17.27 -8.15
N LEU A 308 12.90 16.49 -9.09
CA LEU A 308 13.64 15.43 -9.78
C LEU A 308 14.82 15.98 -10.60
N GLY A 309 14.63 17.14 -11.26
CA GLY A 309 15.69 17.84 -11.98
C GLY A 309 16.82 18.31 -11.05
N LEU A 310 16.48 18.81 -9.86
CA LEU A 310 17.47 19.17 -8.84
C LEU A 310 18.28 17.97 -8.36
N ILE A 311 17.61 16.84 -8.07
CA ILE A 311 18.29 15.59 -7.68
C ILE A 311 19.25 15.13 -8.79
N ALA A 312 18.86 15.26 -10.06
CA ALA A 312 19.69 14.81 -11.19
C ALA A 312 20.85 15.75 -11.51
N LEU A 313 20.72 17.05 -11.24
CA LEU A 313 21.69 18.07 -11.66
C LEU A 313 22.65 18.53 -10.55
N ILE A 314 22.33 18.28 -9.28
CA ILE A 314 23.16 18.69 -8.15
C ILE A 314 24.02 17.52 -7.71
N PRO A 315 25.33 17.52 -8.02
CA PRO A 315 26.22 16.41 -7.67
C PRO A 315 26.68 16.42 -6.21
N ASN A 316 26.33 17.45 -5.43
CA ASN A 316 26.83 17.61 -4.08
C ASN A 316 25.73 17.34 -3.04
N PRO A 317 25.89 16.33 -2.16
CA PRO A 317 24.86 15.96 -1.18
C PRO A 317 24.51 17.06 -0.19
N THR A 318 25.50 17.86 0.21
CA THR A 318 25.31 18.91 1.23
C THR A 318 24.30 19.97 0.78
N ILE A 319 24.26 20.27 -0.51
CA ILE A 319 23.31 21.24 -1.07
C ILE A 319 21.92 20.63 -1.18
N LEU A 320 21.83 19.34 -1.54
CA LEU A 320 20.54 18.63 -1.66
C LEU A 320 19.82 18.53 -0.31
N PHE A 321 20.55 18.26 0.78
CA PHE A 321 20.00 18.15 2.13
C PHE A 321 19.61 19.50 2.78
N THR A 322 20.10 20.63 2.24
CA THR A 322 19.69 21.95 2.69
C THR A 322 18.44 22.48 1.94
N ILE A 323 18.05 21.84 0.83
CA ILE A 323 16.92 22.27 -0.02
C ILE A 323 15.68 21.38 0.20
N ILE A 324 15.83 20.15 0.70
CA ILE A 324 14.72 19.23 1.04
C ILE A 324 14.32 19.42 2.51
#